data_2a18113b5ec1121fb37fed1040766cd8
#
_entry.id   2a18113b5ec1121fb37fed1040766cd8
#
_cell.length_a   1.000
_cell.length_b   1.000
_cell.length_c   1.000
_cell.angle_alpha   90.00
_cell.angle_beta   90.00
_cell.angle_gamma   90.00
#
_symmetry.space_group_name_H-M   'P 1'
#
loop_
_entity.id
_entity.type
_entity.pdbx_description
1 polymer ?
#
loop_
_entity_poly.entity_id
_entity_poly.type
_entity_poly.pdbx_seq_one_letter_code
_entity_poly.pdbx_strand_id
1 'polypeptide(L)'
;GDWSSDVCSSDLSDYFAQKEHNCDLINLEDMLQNGTCISETKIDKPHSFYTACNVTTQIVAQVASNQYGGQSFSLGHLAPFVQVSREKITKEVLAEREQIGLNYSDEQVKKIVERRLKDEINRGIQTIQYQLITLMTCNGQAPFVTMFMYLDEVPEGQTRDDLATLIEEVLKQRIQGVKNEKGVWITPAFPKIIYVLDEDNVTPDSKYWKLTELAAKCTAKRMVPDYISAKVMKEMKQGCVYPCMGCRSFLTVEDSQ
;
A
#
# COMPACT_ATOMS: atom_id res chain seq x y z
N GLY A 1 8.71 32.76 0.42
CA GLY A 1 9.46 32.40 1.61
C GLY A 1 10.02 31.02 1.41
N ASP A 2 11.26 30.84 1.71
CA ASP A 2 12.02 29.62 1.50
C ASP A 2 11.57 28.56 2.54
N TRP A 3 10.76 27.61 2.11
CA TRP A 3 10.18 26.57 2.98
C TRP A 3 11.21 25.46 3.33
N SER A 4 12.39 25.47 2.72
CA SER A 4 13.37 24.40 2.88
C SER A 4 14.19 24.52 4.17
N SER A 5 14.26 25.69 4.77
CA SER A 5 15.04 25.94 6.00
C SER A 5 14.21 25.89 7.28
N ASP A 6 12.87 26.05 7.19
CA ASP A 6 12.03 26.25 8.36
C ASP A 6 11.38 25.00 8.90
N VAL A 7 11.31 23.92 8.10
CA VAL A 7 10.62 22.67 8.50
C VAL A 7 11.39 21.88 9.58
N CYS A 8 12.66 22.17 9.77
CA CYS A 8 13.48 21.56 10.83
C CYS A 8 13.92 22.56 11.92
N SER A 9 13.36 23.75 11.91
CA SER A 9 13.62 24.74 12.96
C SER A 9 12.92 24.29 14.24
N SER A 10 13.70 24.18 15.31
CA SER A 10 13.20 23.89 16.66
C SER A 10 12.44 25.04 17.31
N ASP A 11 12.02 26.01 16.54
CA ASP A 11 11.24 27.15 17.04
C ASP A 11 9.78 26.74 17.22
N LEU A 12 9.43 26.38 18.44
CA LEU A 12 8.07 26.01 18.86
C LEU A 12 7.05 27.13 18.69
N SER A 13 7.48 28.36 18.42
CA SER A 13 6.57 29.49 18.22
C SER A 13 5.81 29.42 16.90
N ASP A 14 6.42 28.86 15.86
CA ASP A 14 5.78 28.67 14.56
C ASP A 14 4.87 27.42 14.50
N TYR A 15 5.05 26.49 15.42
CA TYR A 15 4.26 25.24 15.47
C TYR A 15 2.76 25.48 15.60
N PHE A 16 2.36 26.49 16.35
CA PHE A 16 0.93 26.88 16.52
C PHE A 16 0.36 27.69 15.36
N ALA A 17 1.20 28.22 14.49
CA ALA A 17 0.78 29.00 13.31
C ALA A 17 0.63 28.13 12.04
N GLN A 18 1.18 26.91 12.02
CA GLN A 18 1.05 26.00 10.89
C GLN A 18 -0.32 25.34 10.89
N LYS A 19 -0.97 25.30 9.72
CA LYS A 19 -2.18 24.51 9.52
C LYS A 19 -1.82 23.04 9.41
N GLU A 20 -1.67 22.37 10.55
CA GLU A 20 -1.47 20.94 10.59
C GLU A 20 -2.81 20.21 10.47
N HIS A 21 -2.81 19.15 9.65
CA HIS A 21 -3.95 18.26 9.51
C HIS A 21 -3.93 17.22 10.63
N ASN A 22 -5.11 16.84 11.15
CA ASN A 22 -5.19 15.79 12.15
C ASN A 22 -5.01 14.42 11.49
N CYS A 23 -5.92 14.05 10.59
CA CYS A 23 -5.90 12.75 9.92
C CYS A 23 -6.16 12.94 8.42
N ASP A 24 -5.49 12.16 7.59
CA ASP A 24 -5.60 12.24 6.15
C ASP A 24 -5.90 10.88 5.53
N LEU A 25 -6.69 10.90 4.46
CA LEU A 25 -6.84 9.81 3.51
C LEU A 25 -6.07 10.18 2.24
N ILE A 26 -4.99 9.46 1.96
CA ILE A 26 -4.11 9.75 0.84
C ILE A 26 -4.73 9.22 -0.45
N ASN A 27 -4.99 10.10 -1.41
CA ASN A 27 -5.40 9.70 -2.75
C ASN A 27 -4.19 9.29 -3.59
N LEU A 28 -3.66 8.09 -3.30
CA LEU A 28 -2.52 7.55 -4.05
C LEU A 28 -2.86 7.28 -5.52
N GLU A 29 -4.11 7.00 -5.85
CA GLU A 29 -4.51 6.76 -7.23
C GLU A 29 -4.15 7.94 -8.11
N ASP A 30 -4.62 9.12 -7.74
CA ASP A 30 -4.33 10.36 -8.48
C ASP A 30 -2.84 10.68 -8.50
N MET A 31 -2.20 10.66 -7.33
CA MET A 31 -0.78 11.00 -7.17
C MET A 31 0.15 10.08 -7.98
N LEU A 32 -0.17 8.80 -8.08
CA LEU A 32 0.65 7.84 -8.82
C LEU A 32 0.31 7.83 -10.32
N GLN A 33 -0.95 8.06 -10.71
CA GLN A 33 -1.33 8.04 -12.12
C GLN A 33 -0.98 9.33 -12.87
N ASN A 34 -1.10 10.47 -12.20
CA ASN A 34 -0.90 11.80 -12.80
C ASN A 34 0.44 12.44 -12.39
N GLY A 35 1.17 11.79 -11.50
CA GLY A 35 2.35 12.36 -10.87
C GLY A 35 2.02 13.28 -9.70
N THR A 36 3.03 13.64 -8.94
CA THR A 36 2.90 14.48 -7.74
C THR A 36 4.12 15.37 -7.57
N CYS A 37 4.07 16.31 -6.65
CA CYS A 37 5.21 17.09 -6.21
C CYS A 37 5.59 16.71 -4.78
N ILE A 38 6.87 16.40 -4.57
CA ILE A 38 7.43 16.15 -3.25
C ILE A 38 8.63 17.07 -3.08
N SER A 39 8.63 17.90 -2.06
CA SER A 39 9.70 18.86 -1.79
C SER A 39 10.12 19.65 -3.05
N GLU A 40 9.15 20.29 -3.72
CA GLU A 40 9.33 21.07 -4.96
C GLU A 40 9.80 20.27 -6.19
N THR A 41 9.99 18.96 -6.05
CA THR A 41 10.39 18.09 -7.15
C THR A 41 9.18 17.39 -7.73
N LYS A 42 9.02 17.52 -9.06
CA LYS A 42 7.98 16.79 -9.79
C LYS A 42 8.36 15.32 -9.88
N ILE A 43 7.45 14.48 -9.44
CA ILE A 43 7.55 13.02 -9.55
C ILE A 43 6.55 12.57 -10.62
N ASP A 44 7.06 12.03 -11.71
CA ASP A 44 6.22 11.50 -12.78
C ASP A 44 5.61 10.14 -12.40
N LYS A 45 4.64 9.69 -13.20
CA LYS A 45 4.01 8.39 -13.06
C LYS A 45 5.07 7.27 -12.99
N PRO A 46 5.02 6.40 -11.96
CA PRO A 46 5.95 5.28 -11.85
C PRO A 46 5.90 4.31 -13.04
N HIS A 47 7.06 3.85 -13.46
CA HIS A 47 7.22 2.89 -14.55
C HIS A 47 7.39 1.43 -14.07
N SER A 48 7.14 1.16 -12.80
CA SER A 48 7.13 -0.18 -12.23
C SER A 48 6.41 -0.19 -10.89
N PHE A 49 5.97 -1.36 -10.46
CA PHE A 49 5.38 -1.56 -9.14
C PHE A 49 6.36 -1.21 -8.02
N TYR A 50 7.64 -1.60 -8.16
CA TYR A 50 8.66 -1.27 -7.16
C TYR A 50 8.85 0.24 -7.01
N THR A 51 8.89 0.99 -8.12
CA THR A 51 8.97 2.45 -8.09
C THR A 51 7.71 3.06 -7.46
N ALA A 52 6.52 2.53 -7.77
CA ALA A 52 5.28 2.99 -7.15
C ALA A 52 5.30 2.79 -5.62
N CYS A 53 5.83 1.68 -5.13
CA CYS A 53 6.03 1.46 -3.70
C CYS A 53 6.98 2.48 -3.06
N ASN A 54 8.10 2.79 -3.71
CA ASN A 54 9.04 3.81 -3.23
C ASN A 54 8.39 5.21 -3.18
N VAL A 55 7.71 5.62 -4.24
CA VAL A 55 7.00 6.91 -4.28
C VAL A 55 5.92 6.98 -3.19
N THR A 56 5.18 5.90 -2.99
CA THR A 56 4.19 5.81 -1.90
C THR A 56 4.81 6.08 -0.54
N THR A 57 5.98 5.52 -0.25
CA THR A 57 6.64 5.75 1.04
C THR A 57 7.13 7.18 1.20
N GLN A 58 7.56 7.83 0.13
CA GLN A 58 7.94 9.25 0.13
C GLN A 58 6.72 10.15 0.36
N ILE A 59 5.58 9.86 -0.29
CA ILE A 59 4.32 10.57 -0.07
C ILE A 59 3.90 10.44 1.40
N VAL A 60 3.92 9.23 1.95
CA VAL A 60 3.58 8.96 3.36
C VAL A 60 4.49 9.76 4.30
N ALA A 61 5.80 9.82 4.02
CA ALA A 61 6.76 10.59 4.82
C ALA A 61 6.45 12.10 4.78
N GLN A 62 6.15 12.62 3.59
CA GLN A 62 5.80 14.03 3.41
C GLN A 62 4.51 14.40 4.16
N VAL A 63 3.47 13.57 4.03
CA VAL A 63 2.19 13.78 4.75
C VAL A 63 2.42 13.70 6.26
N ALA A 64 3.16 12.69 6.73
CA ALA A 64 3.45 12.51 8.16
C ALA A 64 4.23 13.69 8.77
N SER A 65 4.99 14.43 7.98
CA SER A 65 5.73 15.60 8.45
C SER A 65 4.84 16.84 8.62
N ASN A 66 3.61 16.83 8.07
CA ASN A 66 2.68 17.95 8.08
C ASN A 66 1.38 17.64 8.84
N GLN A 67 1.37 16.58 9.64
CA GLN A 67 0.19 16.19 10.41
C GLN A 67 0.59 15.68 11.80
N TYR A 68 -0.37 15.71 12.73
CA TYR A 68 -0.20 15.19 14.09
C TYR A 68 -1.02 13.92 14.36
N GLY A 69 -1.91 13.52 13.46
CA GLY A 69 -2.72 12.32 13.54
C GLY A 69 -2.22 11.19 12.64
N GLY A 70 -3.15 10.34 12.22
CA GLY A 70 -2.87 9.20 11.36
C GLY A 70 -3.22 9.45 9.91
N GLN A 71 -2.60 8.70 9.03
CA GLN A 71 -2.91 8.70 7.60
C GLN A 71 -3.27 7.29 7.14
N SER A 72 -4.04 7.21 6.07
CA SER A 72 -4.43 5.95 5.46
C SER A 72 -4.22 6.00 3.96
N PHE A 73 -3.91 4.87 3.39
CA PHE A 73 -3.93 4.68 1.94
C PHE A 73 -4.49 3.31 1.58
N SER A 74 -4.99 3.16 0.36
CA SER A 74 -5.45 1.88 -0.14
C SER A 74 -4.39 1.14 -0.93
N LEU A 75 -4.25 -0.16 -0.66
CA LEU A 75 -3.38 -1.04 -1.43
C LEU A 75 -3.90 -1.23 -2.87
N GLY A 76 -5.21 -1.07 -3.10
CA GLY A 76 -5.83 -1.12 -4.41
C GLY A 76 -5.24 -0.12 -5.40
N HIS A 77 -4.82 1.04 -4.93
CA HIS A 77 -4.20 2.07 -5.78
C HIS A 77 -2.84 1.67 -6.35
N LEU A 78 -2.17 0.67 -5.76
CA LEU A 78 -0.91 0.11 -6.26
C LEU A 78 -1.10 -1.04 -7.25
N ALA A 79 -2.27 -1.70 -7.26
CA ALA A 79 -2.53 -2.87 -8.08
C ALA A 79 -2.32 -2.63 -9.60
N PRO A 80 -2.72 -1.50 -10.21
CA PRO A 80 -2.48 -1.24 -11.63
C PRO A 80 -1.01 -1.26 -12.03
N PHE A 81 -0.10 -0.94 -11.11
CA PHE A 81 1.34 -0.92 -11.38
C PHE A 81 1.96 -2.32 -11.47
N VAL A 82 1.27 -3.36 -10.99
CA VAL A 82 1.66 -4.75 -11.20
C VAL A 82 1.62 -5.10 -12.69
N GLN A 83 0.58 -4.63 -13.40
CA GLN A 83 0.49 -4.82 -14.84
C GLN A 83 1.58 -4.06 -15.60
N VAL A 84 1.90 -2.83 -15.17
CA VAL A 84 3.02 -2.04 -15.74
C VAL A 84 4.34 -2.81 -15.60
N SER A 85 4.62 -3.39 -14.45
CA SER A 85 5.81 -4.23 -14.23
C SER A 85 5.76 -5.51 -15.06
N ARG A 86 4.61 -6.17 -15.16
CA ARG A 86 4.45 -7.38 -15.97
C ARG A 86 4.81 -7.12 -17.43
N GLU A 87 4.31 -6.04 -18.01
CA GLU A 87 4.62 -5.66 -19.39
C GLU A 87 6.10 -5.31 -19.58
N LYS A 88 6.68 -4.56 -18.64
CA LYS A 88 8.10 -4.22 -18.65
C LYS A 88 8.98 -5.47 -18.62
N ILE A 89 8.76 -6.34 -17.64
CA ILE A 89 9.52 -7.59 -17.48
C ILE A 89 9.35 -8.49 -18.72
N THR A 90 8.15 -8.54 -19.30
CA THR A 90 7.92 -9.31 -20.53
C THR A 90 8.77 -8.81 -21.68
N LYS A 91 8.83 -7.49 -21.87
CA LYS A 91 9.69 -6.88 -22.91
C LYS A 91 11.18 -7.18 -22.66
N GLU A 92 11.62 -7.08 -21.43
CA GLU A 92 13.00 -7.38 -21.04
C GLU A 92 13.37 -8.85 -21.32
N VAL A 93 12.51 -9.80 -20.93
CA VAL A 93 12.75 -11.25 -21.15
C VAL A 93 12.75 -11.59 -22.65
N LEU A 94 11.87 -10.97 -23.43
CA LEU A 94 11.86 -11.17 -24.88
C LEU A 94 13.12 -10.61 -25.56
N ALA A 95 13.56 -9.42 -25.14
CA ALA A 95 14.79 -8.82 -25.63
C ALA A 95 16.03 -9.67 -25.26
N GLU A 96 16.10 -10.18 -24.03
CA GLU A 96 17.15 -11.09 -23.61
C GLU A 96 17.16 -12.38 -24.46
N ARG A 97 15.99 -12.95 -24.76
CA ARG A 97 15.85 -14.12 -25.63
C ARG A 97 16.46 -13.89 -27.01
N GLU A 98 16.21 -12.73 -27.60
CA GLU A 98 16.74 -12.36 -28.93
C GLU A 98 18.25 -12.10 -28.89
N GLN A 99 18.74 -11.36 -27.89
CA GLN A 99 20.16 -10.97 -27.80
C GLN A 99 21.09 -12.14 -27.51
N ILE A 100 20.65 -13.10 -26.70
CA ILE A 100 21.48 -14.22 -26.25
C ILE A 100 21.26 -15.46 -27.13
N GLY A 101 20.28 -15.43 -28.04
CA GLY A 101 19.93 -16.56 -28.90
C GLY A 101 19.36 -17.77 -28.16
N LEU A 102 18.74 -17.55 -27.00
CA LEU A 102 18.13 -18.59 -26.19
C LEU A 102 16.77 -18.99 -26.77
N ASN A 103 16.60 -20.28 -27.06
CA ASN A 103 15.34 -20.85 -27.55
C ASN A 103 14.36 -21.08 -26.36
N TYR A 104 13.93 -20.03 -25.70
CA TYR A 104 12.85 -20.17 -24.73
C TYR A 104 11.51 -20.32 -25.45
N SER A 105 10.72 -21.33 -25.05
CA SER A 105 9.33 -21.42 -25.44
C SER A 105 8.51 -20.30 -24.79
N ASP A 106 7.36 -19.97 -25.37
CA ASP A 106 6.49 -18.94 -24.81
C ASP A 106 6.02 -19.29 -23.37
N GLU A 107 5.86 -20.58 -23.08
CA GLU A 107 5.55 -21.05 -21.73
C GLU A 107 6.71 -20.81 -20.75
N GLN A 108 7.96 -20.98 -21.20
CA GLN A 108 9.14 -20.67 -20.38
C GLN A 108 9.27 -19.17 -20.15
N VAL A 109 9.02 -18.34 -21.16
CA VAL A 109 8.97 -16.87 -21.02
C VAL A 109 7.95 -16.49 -19.97
N LYS A 110 6.73 -17.03 -20.04
CA LYS A 110 5.67 -16.76 -19.06
C LYS A 110 6.11 -17.12 -17.64
N LYS A 111 6.70 -18.29 -17.42
CA LYS A 111 7.20 -18.71 -16.10
C LYS A 111 8.32 -17.79 -15.57
N ILE A 112 9.21 -17.32 -16.44
CA ILE A 112 10.26 -16.37 -16.05
C ILE A 112 9.66 -15.02 -15.65
N VAL A 113 8.70 -14.51 -16.43
CA VAL A 113 7.99 -13.27 -16.14
C VAL A 113 7.27 -13.35 -14.79
N GLU A 114 6.49 -14.41 -14.57
CA GLU A 114 5.76 -14.62 -13.31
C GLU A 114 6.71 -14.67 -12.10
N ARG A 115 7.85 -15.35 -12.22
CA ARG A 115 8.86 -15.39 -11.15
C ARG A 115 9.44 -14.01 -10.85
N ARG A 116 9.89 -13.28 -11.90
CA ARG A 116 10.46 -11.94 -11.74
C ARG A 116 9.45 -10.95 -11.16
N LEU A 117 8.21 -11.03 -11.61
CA LEU A 117 7.12 -10.20 -11.10
C LEU A 117 6.86 -10.49 -9.62
N LYS A 118 6.83 -11.75 -9.23
CA LYS A 118 6.67 -12.14 -7.83
C LYS A 118 7.82 -11.63 -6.95
N ASP A 119 9.04 -11.70 -7.45
CA ASP A 119 10.22 -11.16 -6.75
C ASP A 119 10.14 -9.64 -6.62
N GLU A 120 9.63 -8.94 -7.65
CA GLU A 120 9.42 -7.50 -7.59
C GLU A 120 8.33 -7.11 -6.59
N ILE A 121 7.20 -7.83 -6.57
CA ILE A 121 6.11 -7.63 -5.60
C ILE A 121 6.65 -7.83 -4.18
N ASN A 122 7.37 -8.91 -3.93
CA ASN A 122 7.96 -9.17 -2.62
C ASN A 122 8.85 -8.01 -2.17
N ARG A 123 9.76 -7.53 -3.04
CA ARG A 123 10.65 -6.40 -2.73
C ARG A 123 9.88 -5.10 -2.53
N GLY A 124 8.87 -4.82 -3.35
CA GLY A 124 8.04 -3.61 -3.24
C GLY A 124 7.28 -3.55 -1.92
N ILE A 125 6.60 -4.61 -1.55
CA ILE A 125 5.88 -4.72 -0.27
C ILE A 125 6.85 -4.65 0.91
N GLN A 126 8.00 -5.32 0.82
CA GLN A 126 9.04 -5.25 1.83
C GLN A 126 9.57 -3.81 2.01
N THR A 127 9.76 -3.08 0.91
CA THR A 127 10.19 -1.68 0.94
C THR A 127 9.17 -0.81 1.68
N ILE A 128 7.88 -0.93 1.38
CA ILE A 128 6.83 -0.22 2.12
C ILE A 128 6.92 -0.54 3.61
N GLN A 129 6.97 -1.82 3.95
CA GLN A 129 6.98 -2.25 5.34
C GLN A 129 8.20 -1.71 6.10
N TYR A 130 9.40 -1.85 5.55
CA TYR A 130 10.63 -1.41 6.24
C TYR A 130 10.77 0.10 6.28
N GLN A 131 10.44 0.80 5.21
CA GLN A 131 10.53 2.27 5.21
C GLN A 131 9.53 2.89 6.19
N LEU A 132 8.30 2.40 6.27
CA LEU A 132 7.31 2.91 7.22
C LEU A 132 7.68 2.68 8.68
N ILE A 133 8.48 1.65 8.97
CA ILE A 133 8.97 1.38 10.33
C ILE A 133 10.20 2.23 10.66
N THR A 134 11.05 2.50 9.68
CA THR A 134 12.35 3.16 9.89
C THR A 134 12.29 4.67 9.61
N LEU A 135 11.25 5.15 8.95
CA LEU A 135 11.05 6.58 8.73
C LEU A 135 10.80 7.30 10.05
N MET A 136 11.58 8.36 10.25
CA MET A 136 11.35 9.36 11.29
C MET A 136 10.85 10.63 10.62
N THR A 137 9.73 11.16 11.09
CA THR A 137 9.26 12.47 10.65
C THR A 137 10.14 13.57 11.23
N CYS A 138 10.04 14.79 10.70
CA CYS A 138 10.71 15.96 11.26
C CYS A 138 10.36 16.18 12.74
N ASN A 139 9.21 15.71 13.18
CA ASN A 139 8.75 15.78 14.56
C ASN A 139 9.28 14.62 15.44
N GLY A 140 10.16 13.76 14.92
CA GLY A 140 10.74 12.64 15.65
C GLY A 140 9.79 11.48 15.93
N GLN A 141 8.65 11.41 15.24
CA GLN A 141 7.66 10.33 15.36
C GLN A 141 7.70 9.40 14.16
N ALA A 142 7.41 8.11 14.37
CA ALA A 142 7.16 7.20 13.27
C ALA A 142 5.80 7.53 12.62
N PRO A 143 5.66 7.44 11.28
CA PRO A 143 4.39 7.67 10.61
C PRO A 143 3.31 6.74 11.14
N PHE A 144 2.20 7.30 11.61
CA PHE A 144 1.02 6.53 12.00
C PHE A 144 0.20 6.24 10.74
N VAL A 145 0.38 5.05 10.18
CA VAL A 145 -0.15 4.69 8.85
C VAL A 145 -1.08 3.49 8.93
N THR A 146 -2.19 3.55 8.23
CA THR A 146 -3.11 2.44 8.00
C THR A 146 -3.15 2.08 6.53
N MET A 147 -2.99 0.80 6.22
CA MET A 147 -3.13 0.25 4.88
C MET A 147 -4.48 -0.47 4.77
N PHE A 148 -5.29 -0.03 3.82
CA PHE A 148 -6.60 -0.59 3.55
C PHE A 148 -6.52 -1.62 2.43
N MET A 149 -7.11 -2.79 2.64
CA MET A 149 -7.06 -3.93 1.73
C MET A 149 -8.49 -4.38 1.41
N TYR A 150 -9.00 -3.94 0.26
CA TYR A 150 -10.34 -4.22 -0.23
C TYR A 150 -10.31 -4.66 -1.69
N LEU A 151 -10.78 -5.88 -1.98
CA LEU A 151 -10.69 -6.45 -3.33
C LEU A 151 -11.63 -5.75 -4.33
N ASP A 152 -12.84 -5.41 -3.91
CA ASP A 152 -13.85 -4.77 -4.77
C ASP A 152 -13.58 -3.28 -5.04
N GLU A 153 -12.49 -2.72 -4.50
CA GLU A 153 -12.01 -1.37 -4.82
C GLU A 153 -11.49 -1.27 -6.26
N VAL A 154 -11.07 -2.38 -6.84
CA VAL A 154 -10.58 -2.46 -8.22
C VAL A 154 -11.51 -3.30 -9.09
N PRO A 155 -11.56 -3.04 -10.41
CA PRO A 155 -12.38 -3.81 -11.34
C PRO A 155 -12.06 -5.30 -11.29
N GLU A 156 -13.07 -6.13 -11.54
CA GLU A 156 -12.87 -7.56 -11.72
C GLU A 156 -11.91 -7.86 -12.88
N GLY A 157 -11.20 -8.96 -12.75
CA GLY A 157 -10.24 -9.42 -13.74
C GLY A 157 -8.80 -9.39 -13.21
N GLN A 158 -7.84 -9.16 -14.10
CA GLN A 158 -6.42 -9.25 -13.78
C GLN A 158 -5.99 -8.29 -12.67
N THR A 159 -6.54 -7.07 -12.63
CA THR A 159 -6.18 -6.08 -11.60
C THR A 159 -6.61 -6.54 -10.21
N ARG A 160 -7.79 -7.17 -10.08
CA ARG A 160 -8.25 -7.74 -8.80
C ARG A 160 -7.42 -8.96 -8.39
N ASP A 161 -7.04 -9.81 -9.34
CA ASP A 161 -6.13 -10.94 -9.07
C ASP A 161 -4.73 -10.44 -8.65
N ASP A 162 -4.26 -9.35 -9.25
CA ASP A 162 -3.02 -8.70 -8.86
C ASP A 162 -3.12 -8.10 -7.46
N LEU A 163 -4.22 -7.41 -7.14
CA LEU A 163 -4.47 -6.92 -5.78
C LEU A 163 -4.52 -8.06 -4.76
N ALA A 164 -5.16 -9.18 -5.09
CA ALA A 164 -5.18 -10.37 -4.24
C ALA A 164 -3.75 -10.89 -3.98
N THR A 165 -2.88 -10.86 -4.98
CA THR A 165 -1.46 -11.21 -4.84
C THR A 165 -0.71 -10.23 -3.93
N LEU A 166 -1.00 -8.93 -4.03
CA LEU A 166 -0.42 -7.92 -3.13
C LEU A 166 -0.86 -8.14 -1.68
N ILE A 167 -2.16 -8.38 -1.45
CA ILE A 167 -2.71 -8.67 -0.11
C ILE A 167 -2.06 -9.94 0.46
N GLU A 168 -1.93 -10.99 -0.34
CA GLU A 168 -1.27 -12.24 0.05
C GLU A 168 0.18 -11.96 0.52
N GLU A 169 0.92 -11.16 -0.22
CA GLU A 169 2.30 -10.83 0.13
C GLU A 169 2.39 -9.98 1.40
N VAL A 170 1.51 -8.98 1.57
CA VAL A 170 1.41 -8.19 2.81
C VAL A 170 1.18 -9.10 4.02
N LEU A 171 0.24 -10.02 3.91
CA LEU A 171 -0.09 -10.95 5.00
C LEU A 171 1.07 -11.90 5.31
N LYS A 172 1.73 -12.45 4.29
CA LYS A 172 2.92 -13.32 4.46
C LYS A 172 4.04 -12.61 5.19
N GLN A 173 4.37 -11.40 4.77
CA GLN A 173 5.42 -10.60 5.42
C GLN A 173 5.02 -10.19 6.83
N ARG A 174 3.74 -9.91 7.07
CA ARG A 174 3.25 -9.63 8.43
C ARG A 174 3.33 -10.86 9.33
N ILE A 175 3.01 -12.05 8.83
CA ILE A 175 3.18 -13.32 9.56
C ILE A 175 4.65 -13.53 9.93
N GLN A 176 5.58 -13.25 9.03
CA GLN A 176 7.01 -13.31 9.30
C GLN A 176 7.42 -12.29 10.38
N GLY A 177 6.93 -11.06 10.27
CA GLY A 177 7.32 -9.95 11.12
C GLY A 177 8.64 -9.30 10.69
N VAL A 178 9.20 -8.50 11.57
CA VAL A 178 10.50 -7.83 11.38
C VAL A 178 11.45 -8.19 12.52
N LYS A 179 12.74 -8.19 12.24
CA LYS A 179 13.75 -8.40 13.29
C LYS A 179 14.04 -7.09 14.01
N ASN A 180 14.03 -7.12 15.33
CA ASN A 180 14.54 -6.02 16.13
C ASN A 180 16.08 -6.05 16.19
N GLU A 181 16.67 -5.09 16.87
CA GLU A 181 18.12 -4.98 17.08
C GLU A 181 18.78 -6.22 17.69
N LYS A 182 18.01 -7.01 18.47
CA LYS A 182 18.45 -8.27 19.09
C LYS A 182 18.26 -9.49 18.19
N GLY A 183 17.84 -9.28 16.93
CA GLY A 183 17.58 -10.36 15.98
C GLY A 183 16.29 -11.16 16.24
N VAL A 184 15.44 -10.71 17.16
CA VAL A 184 14.16 -11.36 17.48
C VAL A 184 13.08 -10.88 16.53
N TRP A 185 12.28 -11.81 15.99
CA TRP A 185 11.15 -11.51 15.15
C TRP A 185 9.99 -10.94 15.96
N ILE A 186 9.61 -9.71 15.65
CA ILE A 186 8.52 -8.99 16.32
C ILE A 186 7.45 -8.58 15.31
N THR A 187 6.26 -8.23 15.82
CA THR A 187 5.21 -7.62 15.01
C THR A 187 5.48 -6.12 14.93
N PRO A 188 5.62 -5.54 13.71
CA PRO A 188 5.76 -4.11 13.56
C PRO A 188 4.46 -3.39 13.96
N ALA A 189 4.57 -2.24 14.60
CA ALA A 189 3.42 -1.44 15.00
C ALA A 189 2.69 -0.86 13.77
N PHE A 190 3.43 -0.50 12.73
CA PHE A 190 2.93 0.11 11.50
C PHE A 190 3.50 -0.58 10.24
N PRO A 191 2.80 -0.44 9.10
CA PRO A 191 1.44 0.07 8.97
C PRO A 191 0.42 -0.82 9.69
N LYS A 192 -0.64 -0.22 10.25
CA LYS A 192 -1.83 -1.01 10.60
C LYS A 192 -2.45 -1.53 9.32
N ILE A 193 -2.98 -2.72 9.34
CA ILE A 193 -3.61 -3.35 8.18
C ILE A 193 -5.07 -3.66 8.46
N ILE A 194 -5.93 -3.26 7.53
CA ILE A 194 -7.37 -3.51 7.57
C ILE A 194 -7.74 -4.38 6.38
N TYR A 195 -8.41 -5.48 6.64
CA TYR A 195 -8.88 -6.42 5.63
C TYR A 195 -10.41 -6.42 5.56
N VAL A 196 -10.94 -6.13 4.38
CA VAL A 196 -12.39 -6.07 4.15
C VAL A 196 -12.91 -7.44 3.74
N LEU A 197 -13.95 -7.90 4.46
CA LEU A 197 -14.70 -9.11 4.15
C LEU A 197 -15.88 -8.74 3.25
N ASP A 198 -15.96 -9.34 2.07
CA ASP A 198 -17.03 -9.18 1.11
C ASP A 198 -17.40 -10.54 0.51
N GLU A 199 -18.39 -10.58 -0.39
CA GLU A 199 -18.93 -11.80 -0.98
C GLU A 199 -17.86 -12.66 -1.69
N ASP A 200 -16.84 -12.01 -2.26
CA ASP A 200 -15.76 -12.66 -3.02
C ASP A 200 -14.70 -13.35 -2.15
N ASN A 201 -14.73 -13.14 -0.82
CA ASN A 201 -13.71 -13.70 0.07
C ASN A 201 -14.24 -14.24 1.42
N VAL A 202 -15.52 -14.12 1.71
CA VAL A 202 -16.08 -14.40 3.05
C VAL A 202 -16.53 -15.84 3.23
N THR A 203 -16.77 -16.60 2.16
CA THR A 203 -17.21 -17.98 2.21
C THR A 203 -16.19 -18.95 1.61
N PRO A 204 -16.15 -20.23 2.06
CA PRO A 204 -15.23 -21.24 1.52
C PRO A 204 -15.29 -21.44 0.01
N ASP A 205 -16.44 -21.17 -0.60
CA ASP A 205 -16.67 -21.32 -2.04
C ASP A 205 -16.28 -20.07 -2.84
N SER A 206 -15.96 -18.97 -2.16
CA SER A 206 -15.60 -17.71 -2.82
C SER A 206 -14.19 -17.77 -3.43
N LYS A 207 -14.02 -17.02 -4.51
CA LYS A 207 -12.78 -17.01 -5.30
C LYS A 207 -11.52 -16.74 -4.46
N TYR A 208 -11.62 -15.84 -3.50
CA TYR A 208 -10.48 -15.39 -2.70
C TYR A 208 -10.52 -15.87 -1.25
N TRP A 209 -11.26 -16.92 -0.95
CA TRP A 209 -11.33 -17.49 0.39
C TRP A 209 -9.96 -17.78 1.01
N LYS A 210 -9.01 -18.24 0.20
CA LYS A 210 -7.64 -18.53 0.67
C LYS A 210 -6.92 -17.31 1.26
N LEU A 211 -7.26 -16.10 0.82
CA LEU A 211 -6.75 -14.88 1.44
C LEU A 211 -7.32 -14.71 2.85
N THR A 212 -8.59 -14.97 3.05
CA THR A 212 -9.22 -14.90 4.37
C THR A 212 -8.67 -15.94 5.32
N GLU A 213 -8.39 -17.15 4.85
CA GLU A 213 -7.69 -18.17 5.65
C GLU A 213 -6.27 -17.68 6.04
N LEU A 214 -5.55 -17.04 5.12
CA LEU A 214 -4.23 -16.48 5.39
C LEU A 214 -4.32 -15.30 6.36
N ALA A 215 -5.32 -14.43 6.22
CA ALA A 215 -5.59 -13.34 7.16
C ALA A 215 -5.87 -13.88 8.56
N ALA A 216 -6.68 -14.93 8.70
CA ALA A 216 -6.95 -15.59 9.98
C ALA A 216 -5.67 -16.17 10.60
N LYS A 217 -4.79 -16.81 9.81
CA LYS A 217 -3.47 -17.28 10.28
C LYS A 217 -2.59 -16.12 10.74
N CYS A 218 -2.64 -15.00 10.03
CA CYS A 218 -1.92 -13.79 10.43
C CYS A 218 -2.45 -13.26 11.76
N THR A 219 -3.76 -13.20 11.93
CA THR A 219 -4.40 -12.77 13.18
C THR A 219 -4.02 -13.67 14.35
N ALA A 220 -4.05 -14.97 14.16
CA ALA A 220 -3.67 -15.94 15.21
C ALA A 220 -2.22 -15.75 15.68
N LYS A 221 -1.32 -15.30 14.81
CA LYS A 221 0.10 -15.14 15.13
C LYS A 221 0.48 -13.71 15.53
N ARG A 222 -0.18 -12.70 14.98
CA ARG A 222 0.23 -11.29 15.04
C ARG A 222 -0.84 -10.34 15.54
N MET A 223 -2.06 -10.82 15.78
CA MET A 223 -3.24 -10.04 16.20
C MET A 223 -3.64 -8.93 15.19
N VAL A 224 -3.32 -9.14 13.93
CA VAL A 224 -3.66 -8.29 12.78
C VAL A 224 -3.92 -9.18 11.56
N PRO A 225 -4.70 -8.77 10.56
CA PRO A 225 -5.34 -7.48 10.34
C PRO A 225 -6.58 -7.24 11.21
N ASP A 226 -7.06 -5.99 11.26
CA ASP A 226 -8.42 -5.66 11.65
C ASP A 226 -9.38 -6.01 10.51
N TYR A 227 -10.60 -6.43 10.85
CA TYR A 227 -11.60 -6.84 9.86
C TYR A 227 -12.75 -5.86 9.78
N ILE A 228 -13.22 -5.60 8.55
CA ILE A 228 -14.42 -4.81 8.27
C ILE A 228 -15.33 -5.65 7.39
N SER A 229 -16.62 -5.64 7.71
CA SER A 229 -17.65 -6.23 6.85
C SER A 229 -18.11 -5.21 5.82
N ALA A 230 -17.86 -5.48 4.54
CA ALA A 230 -18.37 -4.65 3.45
C ALA A 230 -19.90 -4.57 3.48
N LYS A 231 -20.58 -5.65 3.76
CA LYS A 231 -22.07 -5.70 3.87
C LYS A 231 -22.56 -4.69 4.91
N VAL A 232 -22.02 -4.73 6.12
CA VAL A 232 -22.44 -3.83 7.21
C VAL A 232 -22.11 -2.39 6.86
N MET A 233 -20.93 -2.15 6.27
CA MET A 233 -20.55 -0.80 5.86
C MET A 233 -21.45 -0.25 4.76
N LYS A 234 -21.78 -1.07 3.73
CA LYS A 234 -22.71 -0.70 2.66
C LYS A 234 -24.10 -0.35 3.22
N GLU A 235 -24.60 -1.10 4.22
CA GLU A 235 -25.86 -0.80 4.89
C GLU A 235 -25.82 0.53 5.65
N MET A 236 -24.71 0.85 6.31
CA MET A 236 -24.55 2.09 7.09
C MET A 236 -24.17 3.31 6.26
N LYS A 237 -23.58 3.14 5.08
CA LYS A 237 -22.97 4.17 4.27
C LYS A 237 -23.55 4.25 2.85
N GLN A 238 -24.86 4.09 2.71
CA GLN A 238 -25.59 4.25 1.44
C GLN A 238 -25.04 3.41 0.28
N GLY A 239 -24.63 2.18 0.56
CA GLY A 239 -24.14 1.24 -0.45
C GLY A 239 -22.64 1.34 -0.76
N CYS A 240 -21.90 2.20 -0.08
CA CYS A 240 -20.47 2.39 -0.34
C CYS A 240 -19.60 1.79 0.77
N VAL A 241 -18.39 1.37 0.37
CA VAL A 241 -17.31 1.00 1.29
C VAL A 241 -16.22 2.05 1.16
N TYR A 242 -15.88 2.69 2.27
CA TYR A 242 -14.86 3.73 2.32
C TYR A 242 -13.63 3.25 3.08
N PRO A 243 -12.42 3.59 2.62
CA PRO A 243 -11.22 3.43 3.45
C PRO A 243 -11.37 4.26 4.73
N CYS A 244 -10.79 3.77 5.81
CA CYS A 244 -10.74 4.55 7.03
C CYS A 244 -9.76 5.73 6.87
N MET A 245 -10.11 6.85 7.48
CA MET A 245 -9.22 8.00 7.62
C MET A 245 -8.54 7.94 9.00
N GLY A 246 -7.21 7.80 9.00
CA GLY A 246 -6.44 7.73 10.26
C GLY A 246 -6.83 6.55 11.17
N CYS A 247 -7.35 6.85 12.35
CA CYS A 247 -7.60 5.89 13.42
C CYS A 247 -8.94 5.14 13.35
N ARG A 248 -9.51 4.87 12.17
CA ARG A 248 -10.79 4.18 11.92
C ARG A 248 -12.03 5.10 11.80
N SER A 249 -11.85 6.36 11.53
CA SER A 249 -12.95 7.20 11.09
C SER A 249 -13.29 6.90 9.64
N PHE A 250 -14.58 6.72 9.34
CA PHE A 250 -15.04 6.48 7.98
C PHE A 250 -15.76 7.72 7.47
N LEU A 251 -15.37 8.17 6.29
CA LEU A 251 -16.05 9.26 5.61
C LEU A 251 -17.52 8.91 5.37
N THR A 252 -18.37 9.90 5.45
CA THR A 252 -19.77 9.84 5.00
C THR A 252 -19.92 10.91 3.94
N VAL A 253 -20.44 10.54 2.76
CA VAL A 253 -20.85 11.56 1.79
C VAL A 253 -22.12 12.18 2.35
N GLU A 254 -22.09 13.49 2.66
CA GLU A 254 -23.31 14.25 2.85
C GLU A 254 -23.90 14.47 1.46
N ASP A 255 -25.15 14.04 1.28
CA ASP A 255 -25.92 14.45 0.13
C ASP A 255 -26.06 15.98 0.25
N SER A 256 -25.33 16.71 -0.60
CA SER A 256 -25.58 18.13 -0.80
C SER A 256 -26.99 18.25 -1.38
N GLN A 257 -27.95 18.59 -0.52
CA GLN A 257 -29.28 19.02 -0.93
C GLN A 257 -29.21 20.30 -1.76
#